data_2d234998c1857f217e8ffa0d4c2c8a0f
#
_entry.id   2d234998c1857f217e8ffa0d4c2c8a0f
#
_cell.length_a   1.000
_cell.length_b   1.000
_cell.length_c   1.000
_cell.angle_alpha   90.00
_cell.angle_beta   90.00
_cell.angle_gamma   90.00
#
_symmetry.space_group_name_H-M   'P 1'
#
loop_
_entity.id
_entity.type
_entity.pdbx_description
1 polymer ?
#
loop_
_entity_poly.entity_id
_entity_poly.type
_entity_poly.pdbx_seq_one_letter_code
_entity_poly.pdbx_strand_id
1 'polypeptide(L)'
;METKYNEFDETASASDFGEFERDDGDVSSINFQDSHTRENGQESDYDSESLNSKSKSDDTPDEQLRLLYVYFKDMSVEPLFTAQEEVEISAKIKKCESRSRELVSLVGKLVDGKVKLNGFSRHRNGQGILKNGYLEKRIKSLNAFIRVYSENAKRFKQRFVKANLRLVITISRKYMGRGLPLSDLIQEGNMGLMRAVERFDHRKGFKFSTYASWWIHQAILRALQGQTRTIKVPVYLLEQANRVYKVNALLAKKLSRKPTPKEIARKSGISVEVVKRILRSTTDAISLDTPILDGEKTTLLDSIADNDTVIPESLVAKSDLTDKLRKALTLLNPREEEILRLRFGIDQHSTYTLDEIGRKFNLTRERIRQIEKAALGKLANSDIKDHLESFLR
;
A
#
# COMPACT_ATOMS: atom_id res chain seq x y z
N MET A 1 -16.48 1.40 -16.32
CA MET A 1 -15.86 0.64 -15.22
C MET A 1 -15.65 1.63 -14.08
N GLU A 2 -16.69 1.80 -13.28
CA GLU A 2 -16.71 2.72 -12.14
C GLU A 2 -16.13 2.01 -10.93
N THR A 3 -15.07 2.58 -10.39
CA THR A 3 -14.42 2.10 -9.18
C THR A 3 -15.27 2.46 -7.97
N LYS A 4 -15.85 1.45 -7.36
CA LYS A 4 -16.44 1.47 -6.01
C LYS A 4 -15.34 1.87 -5.01
N TYR A 5 -15.34 3.14 -4.58
CA TYR A 5 -14.67 3.54 -3.35
C TYR A 5 -15.60 3.29 -2.17
N ASN A 6 -15.17 2.38 -1.35
CA ASN A 6 -15.84 1.80 -0.20
C ASN A 6 -16.29 2.80 0.85
N GLU A 7 -17.54 2.68 1.19
CA GLU A 7 -18.10 2.78 2.52
C GLU A 7 -17.31 1.92 3.52
N PHE A 8 -16.36 2.51 4.20
CA PHE A 8 -15.81 2.01 5.46
C PHE A 8 -15.58 3.23 6.36
N ASP A 9 -16.37 3.30 7.43
CA ASP A 9 -16.24 4.12 8.63
C ASP A 9 -17.42 5.05 8.95
N GLU A 10 -18.61 4.51 9.06
CA GLU A 10 -19.72 5.21 9.73
C GLU A 10 -20.07 4.71 11.14
N THR A 11 -19.33 3.76 11.71
CA THR A 11 -19.68 3.19 13.02
C THR A 11 -18.51 3.15 14.01
N ALA A 12 -17.85 4.29 14.26
CA ALA A 12 -17.14 4.46 15.51
C ALA A 12 -18.13 5.03 16.54
N SER A 13 -18.78 4.14 17.29
CA SER A 13 -19.71 4.52 18.35
C SER A 13 -18.95 5.09 19.55
N ALA A 14 -19.62 5.93 20.33
CA ALA A 14 -19.06 6.55 21.54
C ALA A 14 -18.60 5.54 22.63
N SER A 15 -18.86 4.24 22.45
CA SER A 15 -18.40 3.16 23.32
C SER A 15 -16.92 2.79 23.13
N ASP A 16 -16.32 3.09 21.98
CA ASP A 16 -14.90 2.83 21.72
C ASP A 16 -13.95 3.82 22.44
N PHE A 17 -14.47 4.89 22.96
CA PHE A 17 -13.70 5.91 23.69
C PHE A 17 -13.43 5.55 25.16
N GLY A 18 -14.14 4.61 25.75
CA GLY A 18 -14.06 4.27 27.18
C GLY A 18 -12.97 3.26 27.57
N GLU A 19 -12.47 2.48 26.61
CA GLU A 19 -11.46 1.45 26.90
C GLU A 19 -10.01 1.91 26.71
N PHE A 20 -9.78 3.08 26.12
CA PHE A 20 -8.42 3.57 25.83
C PHE A 20 -7.80 4.43 26.94
N GLU A 21 -8.56 4.84 27.95
CA GLU A 21 -8.03 5.66 29.07
C GLU A 21 -7.27 4.88 30.15
N ARG A 22 -7.15 3.54 30.05
CA ARG A 22 -6.48 2.72 31.08
C ARG A 22 -5.16 2.07 30.67
N ASP A 23 -4.63 2.37 29.49
CA ASP A 23 -3.36 1.76 29.04
C ASP A 23 -2.30 2.85 28.71
N ASP A 24 -2.12 3.81 29.64
CA ASP A 24 -1.01 4.77 29.62
C ASP A 24 0.35 4.13 29.93
N GLY A 25 0.39 2.83 30.10
CA GLY A 25 1.60 2.09 30.36
C GLY A 25 1.86 1.02 29.30
N ASP A 26 2.27 1.32 28.11
CA ASP A 26 3.13 0.46 27.29
C ASP A 26 3.04 0.66 25.77
N VAL A 27 3.13 1.90 25.29
CA VAL A 27 3.41 2.15 23.88
C VAL A 27 4.91 1.98 23.56
N SER A 28 5.74 1.73 24.56
CA SER A 28 7.19 1.53 24.45
C SER A 28 7.62 0.11 24.05
N SER A 29 6.71 -0.84 23.89
CA SER A 29 7.05 -2.24 23.61
C SER A 29 6.77 -2.74 22.19
N ILE A 30 6.73 -1.86 21.18
CA ILE A 30 6.93 -2.30 19.81
C ILE A 30 8.44 -2.24 19.55
N ASN A 31 9.18 -3.17 20.15
CA ASN A 31 10.55 -3.45 19.79
C ASN A 31 10.56 -4.12 18.41
N PHE A 32 10.82 -3.35 17.37
CA PHE A 32 11.61 -3.84 16.26
C PHE A 32 13.01 -4.08 16.83
N GLN A 33 13.45 -5.33 16.83
CA GLN A 33 14.81 -5.68 17.22
C GLN A 33 15.77 -5.03 16.23
N ASP A 34 16.34 -3.88 16.64
CA ASP A 34 17.65 -3.49 16.18
C ASP A 34 18.67 -4.35 16.93
N SER A 35 19.24 -5.31 16.21
CA SER A 35 20.49 -5.92 16.59
C SER A 35 21.63 -4.95 16.26
N HIS A 36 22.05 -4.15 17.25
CA HIS A 36 23.45 -3.82 17.50
C HIS A 36 23.62 -2.86 18.70
N THR A 37 24.31 -3.43 19.69
CA THR A 37 25.25 -2.84 20.69
C THR A 37 24.78 -1.74 21.66
N ARG A 38 24.61 -2.12 22.95
CA ARG A 38 25.35 -1.73 24.19
C ARG A 38 25.96 -0.30 24.19
N GLU A 39 25.80 0.54 25.16
CA GLU A 39 25.99 0.52 26.61
C GLU A 39 25.82 1.93 27.20
N ASN A 40 25.42 1.95 28.48
CA ASN A 40 25.65 2.95 29.50
C ASN A 40 24.95 4.31 29.47
N GLY A 41 24.17 4.48 30.55
CA GLY A 41 23.55 5.72 30.95
C GLY A 41 24.57 6.76 31.42
N GLN A 42 24.19 7.99 31.16
CA GLN A 42 24.43 9.15 32.05
C GLN A 42 23.63 10.33 31.48
N GLU A 43 22.78 10.85 32.34
CA GLU A 43 22.24 12.20 32.16
C GLU A 43 23.40 13.18 32.14
N SER A 44 23.50 14.03 31.12
CA SER A 44 24.29 15.23 31.16
C SER A 44 23.67 16.29 30.26
N ASP A 45 23.49 17.44 30.86
CA ASP A 45 23.19 18.74 30.30
C ASP A 45 23.96 18.98 29.00
N TYR A 46 23.30 19.40 27.95
CA TYR A 46 23.95 19.88 26.73
C TYR A 46 23.88 21.39 26.67
N ASP A 47 25.00 22.01 27.07
CA ASP A 47 25.38 23.35 26.72
C ASP A 47 25.55 23.52 25.20
N SER A 48 25.04 24.65 24.74
CA SER A 48 25.17 25.19 23.40
C SER A 48 26.60 25.68 23.17
N GLU A 49 27.48 24.90 22.51
CA GLU A 49 28.65 25.43 21.77
C GLU A 49 29.43 24.29 21.11
N SER A 50 29.37 24.23 19.78
CA SER A 50 30.43 23.83 18.84
C SER A 50 29.88 23.24 17.53
N LEU A 51 29.42 24.11 16.66
CA LEU A 51 29.25 23.78 15.24
C LEU A 51 30.40 24.41 14.46
N ASN A 52 31.55 23.76 14.46
CA ASN A 52 32.59 24.04 13.46
C ASN A 52 33.59 22.89 13.35
N SER A 53 33.26 21.90 12.54
CA SER A 53 34.25 21.06 11.88
C SER A 53 33.74 20.49 10.60
N LYS A 54 34.35 20.93 9.50
CA LYS A 54 34.12 20.52 8.13
C LYS A 54 34.45 19.05 7.94
N SER A 55 33.49 18.27 7.41
CA SER A 55 33.79 17.12 6.55
C SER A 55 32.81 17.11 5.38
N LYS A 56 33.41 17.22 4.19
CA LYS A 56 32.71 17.12 2.89
C LYS A 56 32.30 15.69 2.65
N SER A 57 31.01 15.46 2.45
CA SER A 57 30.45 14.36 1.62
C SER A 57 29.01 14.63 1.30
N ASP A 58 28.75 14.84 0.02
CA ASP A 58 27.53 14.65 -0.80
C ASP A 58 26.13 15.01 -0.28
N ASP A 59 25.63 16.04 -0.79
CA ASP A 59 24.43 16.65 -1.38
C ASP A 59 23.04 15.99 -1.21
N THR A 60 22.59 15.57 -0.02
CA THR A 60 21.16 15.33 0.20
C THR A 60 20.61 15.76 1.57
N PRO A 61 21.39 15.89 2.64
CA PRO A 61 20.88 16.33 3.95
C PRO A 61 20.43 17.78 3.99
N ASP A 62 21.03 18.65 3.17
CA ASP A 62 20.86 20.10 3.27
C ASP A 62 19.50 20.59 2.71
N GLU A 63 18.99 20.01 1.64
CA GLU A 63 17.68 20.38 1.09
C GLU A 63 16.51 19.96 2.00
N GLN A 64 16.56 18.77 2.57
CA GLN A 64 15.52 18.30 3.48
C GLN A 64 15.51 19.12 4.78
N LEU A 65 16.68 19.46 5.32
CA LEU A 65 16.82 20.35 6.47
C LEU A 65 16.34 21.77 6.15
N ARG A 66 16.63 22.27 4.96
CA ARG A 66 16.15 23.59 4.49
C ARG A 66 14.63 23.65 4.35
N LEU A 67 14.01 22.61 3.79
CA LEU A 67 12.54 22.50 3.69
C LEU A 67 11.90 22.45 5.08
N LEU A 68 12.46 21.68 6.01
CA LEU A 68 11.99 21.64 7.40
C LEU A 68 12.15 22.99 8.09
N TYR A 69 13.23 23.71 7.86
CA TYR A 69 13.45 25.04 8.42
C TYR A 69 12.39 26.04 7.92
N VAL A 70 12.10 26.06 6.61
CA VAL A 70 11.04 26.89 6.03
C VAL A 70 9.69 26.52 6.64
N TYR A 71 9.39 25.23 6.76
CA TYR A 71 8.16 24.76 7.39
C TYR A 71 8.04 25.21 8.85
N PHE A 72 9.10 25.15 9.64
CA PHE A 72 9.11 25.62 11.03
C PHE A 72 8.92 27.13 11.12
N LYS A 73 9.49 27.88 10.20
CA LYS A 73 9.31 29.34 10.11
C LYS A 73 7.85 29.70 9.81
N ASP A 74 7.26 29.07 8.83
CA ASP A 74 5.86 29.32 8.45
C ASP A 74 4.86 28.92 9.56
N MET A 75 5.20 27.88 10.31
CA MET A 75 4.39 27.41 11.44
C MET A 75 4.42 28.38 12.64
N SER A 76 5.49 29.15 12.81
CA SER A 76 5.62 30.10 13.94
C SER A 76 4.76 31.36 13.79
N VAL A 77 4.15 31.58 12.63
CA VAL A 77 3.37 32.79 12.32
C VAL A 77 2.03 32.87 13.07
N GLU A 78 1.35 31.72 13.27
CA GLU A 78 0.06 31.70 13.97
C GLU A 78 0.26 31.43 15.47
N PRO A 79 -0.30 32.24 16.36
CA PRO A 79 -0.24 32.00 17.80
C PRO A 79 -1.07 30.79 18.20
N LEU A 80 -0.70 30.16 19.33
CA LEU A 80 -1.49 29.08 19.93
C LEU A 80 -2.83 29.64 20.43
N PHE A 81 -3.89 28.88 20.23
CA PHE A 81 -5.22 29.25 20.70
C PHE A 81 -5.38 28.96 22.19
N THR A 82 -6.09 29.84 22.88
CA THR A 82 -6.62 29.57 24.22
C THR A 82 -7.79 28.59 24.14
N ALA A 83 -8.13 27.93 25.23
CA ALA A 83 -9.27 26.99 25.29
C ALA A 83 -10.61 27.64 24.85
N GLN A 84 -10.78 28.93 25.13
CA GLN A 84 -11.97 29.69 24.72
C GLN A 84 -11.99 29.91 23.20
N GLU A 85 -10.84 30.26 22.60
CA GLU A 85 -10.73 30.45 21.16
C GLU A 85 -10.91 29.15 20.38
N GLU A 86 -10.43 28.01 20.90
CA GLU A 86 -10.68 26.68 20.32
C GLU A 86 -12.18 26.39 20.21
N VAL A 87 -12.94 26.67 21.29
CA VAL A 87 -14.39 26.51 21.34
C VAL A 87 -15.09 27.44 20.34
N GLU A 88 -14.70 28.73 20.31
CA GLU A 88 -15.30 29.71 19.39
C GLU A 88 -15.06 29.35 17.92
N ILE A 89 -13.84 28.99 17.56
CA ILE A 89 -13.51 28.66 16.16
C ILE A 89 -14.22 27.35 15.76
N SER A 90 -14.25 26.34 16.64
CA SER A 90 -14.98 25.11 16.39
C SER A 90 -16.49 25.38 16.21
N ALA A 91 -17.07 26.24 17.02
CA ALA A 91 -18.47 26.66 16.91
C ALA A 91 -18.73 27.39 15.56
N LYS A 92 -17.82 28.27 15.15
CA LYS A 92 -17.90 28.99 13.87
C LYS A 92 -17.82 28.02 12.67
N ILE A 93 -16.93 27.05 12.70
CA ILE A 93 -16.81 26.01 11.68
C ILE A 93 -18.13 25.24 11.57
N LYS A 94 -18.65 24.69 12.66
CA LYS A 94 -19.90 23.92 12.67
C LYS A 94 -21.10 24.73 12.21
N LYS A 95 -21.19 26.04 12.62
CA LYS A 95 -22.26 26.93 12.16
C LYS A 95 -22.20 27.15 10.65
N CYS A 96 -21.01 27.37 10.09
CA CYS A 96 -20.87 27.57 8.64
C CYS A 96 -21.21 26.29 7.88
N GLU A 97 -20.77 25.11 8.35
CA GLU A 97 -21.07 23.82 7.74
C GLU A 97 -22.55 23.45 7.82
N SER A 98 -23.20 23.69 8.98
CA SER A 98 -24.63 23.46 9.13
C SER A 98 -25.44 24.31 8.16
N ARG A 99 -25.10 25.60 8.07
CA ARG A 99 -25.76 26.52 7.13
C ARG A 99 -25.52 26.13 5.67
N SER A 100 -24.31 25.73 5.32
CA SER A 100 -24.01 25.22 3.97
C SER A 100 -24.85 23.98 3.64
N ARG A 101 -24.94 23.00 4.55
CA ARG A 101 -25.75 21.78 4.37
C ARG A 101 -27.24 22.08 4.26
N GLU A 102 -27.78 22.98 5.10
CA GLU A 102 -29.16 23.42 5.03
C GLU A 102 -29.49 24.03 3.66
N LEU A 103 -28.61 24.91 3.16
CA LEU A 103 -28.78 25.57 1.86
C LEU A 103 -28.69 24.57 0.70
N VAL A 104 -27.76 23.60 0.76
CA VAL A 104 -27.65 22.49 -0.23
C VAL A 104 -28.95 21.66 -0.25
N SER A 105 -29.48 21.32 0.94
CA SER A 105 -30.75 20.59 1.05
C SER A 105 -31.92 21.40 0.47
N LEU A 106 -31.95 22.72 0.69
CA LEU A 106 -32.97 23.59 0.12
C LEU A 106 -32.87 23.69 -1.41
N VAL A 107 -31.67 23.79 -1.96
CA VAL A 107 -31.45 23.78 -3.41
C VAL A 107 -31.90 22.44 -4.01
N GLY A 108 -31.57 21.31 -3.40
CA GLY A 108 -32.06 19.99 -3.82
C GLY A 108 -33.60 19.92 -3.85
N LYS A 109 -34.26 20.35 -2.78
CA LYS A 109 -35.71 20.39 -2.70
C LYS A 109 -36.36 21.30 -3.74
N LEU A 110 -35.72 22.42 -4.10
CA LEU A 110 -36.18 23.34 -5.14
C LEU A 110 -36.03 22.72 -6.55
N VAL A 111 -34.93 22.02 -6.80
CA VAL A 111 -34.67 21.31 -8.07
C VAL A 111 -35.65 20.14 -8.23
N ASP A 112 -35.92 19.37 -7.17
CA ASP A 112 -36.88 18.25 -7.19
C ASP A 112 -38.34 18.68 -7.24
N GLY A 113 -38.63 20.00 -7.26
CA GLY A 113 -39.98 20.54 -7.29
C GLY A 113 -40.82 20.28 -6.02
N LYS A 114 -40.21 19.79 -4.92
CA LYS A 114 -40.89 19.41 -3.67
C LYS A 114 -41.22 20.60 -2.75
N VAL A 115 -40.65 21.77 -2.99
CA VAL A 115 -40.93 23.00 -2.22
C VAL A 115 -41.83 23.93 -3.02
N LYS A 116 -43.09 24.04 -2.58
CA LYS A 116 -43.98 25.12 -3.03
C LYS A 116 -43.48 26.44 -2.41
N LEU A 117 -43.02 27.37 -3.24
CA LEU A 117 -42.70 28.73 -2.79
C LEU A 117 -44.01 29.38 -2.34
N ASN A 118 -44.21 29.53 -1.03
CA ASN A 118 -45.32 30.30 -0.47
C ASN A 118 -45.21 31.74 -0.99
N GLY A 119 -46.19 32.15 -1.82
CA GLY A 119 -46.26 33.52 -2.31
C GLY A 119 -46.73 33.67 -3.76
N PHE A 120 -46.98 32.60 -4.50
CA PHE A 120 -47.60 32.73 -5.82
C PHE A 120 -48.93 32.00 -5.89
N SER A 121 -50.03 32.80 -5.79
CA SER A 121 -51.36 32.37 -6.12
C SER A 121 -51.39 31.86 -7.55
N ARG A 122 -52.03 30.68 -7.73
CA ARG A 122 -52.43 30.13 -9.02
C ARG A 122 -53.29 31.13 -9.79
N HIS A 123 -52.69 31.95 -10.64
CA HIS A 123 -53.44 32.55 -11.72
C HIS A 123 -53.52 31.53 -12.87
N ARG A 124 -54.74 31.16 -13.14
CA ARG A 124 -55.22 30.27 -14.19
C ARG A 124 -55.08 30.99 -15.52
N ASN A 125 -53.90 30.95 -16.16
CA ASN A 125 -53.76 31.08 -17.61
C ASN A 125 -52.34 30.83 -18.01
N GLY A 126 -52.16 29.94 -18.97
CA GLY A 126 -50.90 29.39 -19.43
C GLY A 126 -49.87 30.42 -19.86
N GLN A 127 -48.75 30.39 -19.22
CA GLN A 127 -47.40 30.66 -19.79
C GLN A 127 -46.34 30.19 -18.79
N GLY A 128 -45.83 28.99 -19.03
CA GLY A 128 -44.82 28.34 -18.18
C GLY A 128 -43.37 28.93 -18.29
N ILE A 129 -43.20 30.06 -18.98
CA ILE A 129 -41.88 30.58 -19.33
C ILE A 129 -41.34 31.56 -18.28
N LEU A 130 -42.18 32.24 -17.51
CA LEU A 130 -41.74 33.18 -16.47
C LEU A 130 -41.26 32.53 -15.16
N LYS A 131 -41.56 31.25 -14.95
CA LYS A 131 -41.13 30.51 -13.72
C LYS A 131 -39.68 30.08 -13.72
N ASN A 132 -39.07 29.75 -14.87
CA ASN A 132 -37.72 29.23 -14.94
C ASN A 132 -36.66 30.33 -14.65
N GLY A 133 -36.80 31.52 -15.14
CA GLY A 133 -35.83 32.60 -14.92
C GLY A 133 -35.73 33.10 -13.47
N TYR A 134 -36.85 33.11 -12.72
CA TYR A 134 -36.85 33.48 -11.31
C TYR A 134 -36.25 32.35 -10.43
N LEU A 135 -36.56 31.11 -10.71
CA LEU A 135 -36.00 29.95 -10.03
C LEU A 135 -34.48 29.84 -10.27
N GLU A 136 -34.03 30.06 -11.49
CA GLU A 136 -32.60 30.06 -11.81
C GLU A 136 -31.85 31.18 -11.08
N LYS A 137 -32.37 32.39 -11.02
CA LYS A 137 -31.77 33.50 -10.26
C LYS A 137 -31.69 33.17 -8.78
N ARG A 138 -32.74 32.56 -8.19
CA ARG A 138 -32.75 32.17 -6.79
C ARG A 138 -31.76 31.02 -6.49
N ILE A 139 -31.67 30.00 -7.36
CA ILE A 139 -30.69 28.93 -7.26
C ILE A 139 -29.27 29.50 -7.37
N LYS A 140 -28.99 30.41 -8.30
CA LYS A 140 -27.69 31.11 -8.42
C LYS A 140 -27.33 31.86 -7.15
N SER A 141 -28.27 32.62 -6.55
CA SER A 141 -28.01 33.35 -5.28
C SER A 141 -27.76 32.36 -4.12
N LEU A 142 -28.51 31.27 -4.00
CA LEU A 142 -28.31 30.24 -2.98
C LEU A 142 -26.96 29.55 -3.15
N ASN A 143 -26.57 29.23 -4.37
CA ASN A 143 -25.25 28.64 -4.66
C ASN A 143 -24.11 29.60 -4.31
N ALA A 144 -24.28 30.93 -4.52
CA ALA A 144 -23.30 31.90 -4.07
C ALA A 144 -23.16 31.91 -2.54
N PHE A 145 -24.27 31.86 -1.79
CA PHE A 145 -24.22 31.72 -0.32
C PHE A 145 -23.57 30.43 0.15
N ILE A 146 -23.89 29.28 -0.47
CA ILE A 146 -23.25 27.98 -0.17
C ILE A 146 -21.75 28.13 -0.33
N ARG A 147 -21.29 28.75 -1.43
CA ARG A 147 -19.87 28.94 -1.70
C ARG A 147 -19.21 29.82 -0.61
N VAL A 148 -19.80 30.92 -0.23
CA VAL A 148 -19.30 31.83 0.82
C VAL A 148 -19.20 31.08 2.17
N TYR A 149 -20.24 30.34 2.58
CA TYR A 149 -20.19 29.58 3.84
C TYR A 149 -19.16 28.47 3.81
N SER A 150 -19.02 27.77 2.69
CA SER A 150 -18.02 26.71 2.55
C SER A 150 -16.59 27.27 2.56
N GLU A 151 -16.35 28.40 1.90
CA GLU A 151 -15.05 29.09 1.92
C GLU A 151 -14.69 29.61 3.32
N ASN A 152 -15.63 30.17 4.03
CA ASN A 152 -15.42 30.60 5.41
C ASN A 152 -15.14 29.44 6.34
N ALA A 153 -15.89 28.33 6.23
CA ALA A 153 -15.59 27.10 6.98
C ALA A 153 -14.17 26.58 6.69
N LYS A 154 -13.75 26.57 5.42
CA LYS A 154 -12.41 26.18 5.01
C LYS A 154 -11.33 27.10 5.58
N ARG A 155 -11.53 28.43 5.57
CA ARG A 155 -10.60 29.41 6.17
C ARG A 155 -10.44 29.17 7.68
N PHE A 156 -11.56 28.99 8.42
CA PHE A 156 -11.50 28.70 9.85
C PHE A 156 -10.81 27.36 10.15
N LYS A 157 -11.08 26.32 9.37
CA LYS A 157 -10.36 25.02 9.50
C LYS A 157 -8.86 25.20 9.27
N GLN A 158 -8.46 25.90 8.21
CA GLN A 158 -7.05 26.15 7.92
C GLN A 158 -6.35 26.89 9.05
N ARG A 159 -6.99 27.92 9.62
CA ARG A 159 -6.45 28.66 10.76
C ARG A 159 -6.32 27.77 11.98
N PHE A 160 -7.32 26.92 12.25
CA PHE A 160 -7.29 25.98 13.36
C PHE A 160 -6.19 24.93 13.22
N VAL A 161 -5.99 24.40 12.01
CA VAL A 161 -4.87 23.48 11.71
C VAL A 161 -3.52 24.16 11.91
N LYS A 162 -3.32 25.37 11.33
CA LYS A 162 -2.05 26.11 11.43
C LYS A 162 -1.63 26.36 12.87
N ALA A 163 -2.54 26.78 13.73
CA ALA A 163 -2.25 27.03 15.14
C ALA A 163 -1.80 25.76 15.91
N ASN A 164 -2.18 24.57 15.42
CA ASN A 164 -1.90 23.29 16.10
C ASN A 164 -0.81 22.43 15.42
N LEU A 165 -0.11 22.94 14.40
CA LEU A 165 0.97 22.21 13.73
C LEU A 165 2.12 21.82 14.67
N ARG A 166 2.38 22.62 15.70
CA ARG A 166 3.43 22.35 16.71
C ARG A 166 3.17 21.05 17.46
N LEU A 167 1.90 20.70 17.70
CA LEU A 167 1.53 19.42 18.33
C LEU A 167 1.95 18.23 17.46
N VAL A 168 1.78 18.33 16.14
CA VAL A 168 2.17 17.26 15.21
C VAL A 168 3.67 16.99 15.30
N ILE A 169 4.51 18.03 15.35
CA ILE A 169 5.97 17.86 15.43
C ILE A 169 6.37 17.14 16.72
N THR A 170 5.78 17.56 17.85
CA THR A 170 6.06 16.95 19.15
C THR A 170 5.74 15.45 19.16
N ILE A 171 4.66 15.07 18.50
CA ILE A 171 4.26 13.65 18.38
C ILE A 171 5.15 12.92 17.38
N SER A 172 5.40 13.50 16.18
CA SER A 172 6.17 12.87 15.12
C SER A 172 7.62 12.56 15.54
N ARG A 173 8.23 13.39 16.39
CA ARG A 173 9.57 13.15 16.95
C ARG A 173 9.69 11.81 17.67
N LYS A 174 8.62 11.34 18.33
CA LYS A 174 8.61 10.04 19.05
C LYS A 174 8.70 8.83 18.10
N TYR A 175 8.50 9.05 16.81
CA TYR A 175 8.49 8.00 15.77
C TYR A 175 9.69 8.08 14.83
N MET A 176 10.66 8.97 15.10
CA MET A 176 11.92 9.05 14.34
C MET A 176 12.67 7.72 14.40
N GLY A 177 13.40 7.39 13.35
CA GLY A 177 14.22 6.16 13.28
C GLY A 177 13.41 4.87 13.00
N ARG A 178 12.10 4.97 12.73
CA ARG A 178 11.25 3.80 12.49
C ARG A 178 11.01 3.50 10.99
N GLY A 179 11.92 3.94 10.12
CA GLY A 179 11.88 3.63 8.68
C GLY A 179 11.22 4.69 7.79
N LEU A 180 10.68 5.78 8.37
CA LEU A 180 10.21 6.94 7.61
C LEU A 180 10.99 8.20 8.04
N PRO A 181 11.33 9.10 7.09
CA PRO A 181 11.94 10.39 7.39
C PRO A 181 10.98 11.29 8.18
N LEU A 182 11.53 12.22 8.98
CA LEU A 182 10.74 13.12 9.82
C LEU A 182 9.75 13.97 9.01
N SER A 183 10.12 14.39 7.81
CA SER A 183 9.26 15.12 6.88
C SER A 183 7.95 14.38 6.61
N ASP A 184 8.04 13.09 6.30
CA ASP A 184 6.89 12.28 5.95
C ASP A 184 6.02 11.97 7.17
N LEU A 185 6.66 11.71 8.34
CA LEU A 185 5.95 11.57 9.60
C LEU A 185 5.15 12.82 9.97
N ILE A 186 5.71 14.01 9.72
CA ILE A 186 5.01 15.28 9.94
C ILE A 186 3.83 15.42 8.97
N GLN A 187 4.01 15.10 7.67
CA GLN A 187 2.92 15.22 6.70
C GLN A 187 1.77 14.25 6.99
N GLU A 188 2.07 13.00 7.31
CA GLU A 188 1.05 12.04 7.73
C GLU A 188 0.36 12.47 9.03
N GLY A 189 1.14 13.01 9.99
CA GLY A 189 0.59 13.60 11.20
C GLY A 189 -0.33 14.81 10.92
N ASN A 190 0.03 15.67 9.94
CA ASN A 190 -0.81 16.79 9.50
C ASN A 190 -2.13 16.30 8.91
N MET A 191 -2.12 15.20 8.15
CA MET A 191 -3.33 14.55 7.66
C MET A 191 -4.22 14.07 8.80
N GLY A 192 -3.61 13.51 9.86
CA GLY A 192 -4.30 13.15 11.11
C GLY A 192 -4.92 14.38 11.80
N LEU A 193 -4.15 15.46 11.94
CA LEU A 193 -4.62 16.71 12.52
C LEU A 193 -5.81 17.31 11.75
N MET A 194 -5.77 17.31 10.42
CA MET A 194 -6.88 17.80 9.60
C MET A 194 -8.16 17.01 9.84
N ARG A 195 -8.07 15.67 9.93
CA ARG A 195 -9.21 14.80 10.29
C ARG A 195 -9.74 15.10 11.69
N ALA A 196 -8.83 15.35 12.65
CA ALA A 196 -9.22 15.73 14.01
C ALA A 196 -10.02 17.05 14.00
N VAL A 197 -9.58 18.08 13.25
CA VAL A 197 -10.31 19.36 13.13
C VAL A 197 -11.70 19.18 12.53
N GLU A 198 -11.85 18.30 11.55
CA GLU A 198 -13.15 18.04 10.92
C GLU A 198 -14.15 17.35 11.86
N ARG A 199 -13.67 16.46 12.72
CA ARG A 199 -14.52 15.65 13.60
C ARG A 199 -14.63 16.19 15.03
N PHE A 200 -13.88 17.23 15.39
CA PHE A 200 -13.87 17.78 16.74
C PHE A 200 -15.22 18.36 17.15
N ASP A 201 -15.66 18.01 18.36
CA ASP A 201 -16.87 18.56 18.97
C ASP A 201 -16.57 19.27 20.29
N HIS A 202 -16.55 20.60 20.25
CA HIS A 202 -16.34 21.45 21.42
C HIS A 202 -17.38 21.25 22.52
N ARG A 203 -18.59 20.72 22.21
CA ARG A 203 -19.66 20.49 23.19
C ARG A 203 -19.32 19.40 24.20
N LYS A 204 -18.36 18.52 23.88
CA LYS A 204 -17.91 17.45 24.76
C LYS A 204 -17.01 17.92 25.92
N GLY A 205 -16.57 19.19 25.92
CA GLY A 205 -15.78 19.79 27.01
C GLY A 205 -14.31 19.39 27.10
N PHE A 206 -13.81 18.52 26.19
CA PHE A 206 -12.41 18.13 26.16
C PHE A 206 -11.56 19.13 25.39
N LYS A 207 -10.27 19.28 25.79
CA LYS A 207 -9.29 20.07 25.04
C LYS A 207 -9.04 19.46 23.68
N PHE A 208 -8.88 20.31 22.67
CA PHE A 208 -8.60 19.86 21.30
C PHE A 208 -7.34 19.00 21.23
N SER A 209 -6.27 19.37 21.94
CA SER A 209 -5.00 18.66 21.94
C SER A 209 -5.13 17.20 22.32
N THR A 210 -5.95 16.85 23.33
CA THR A 210 -6.20 15.47 23.76
C THR A 210 -6.85 14.65 22.65
N TYR A 211 -7.85 15.22 21.99
CA TYR A 211 -8.55 14.57 20.88
C TYR A 211 -7.67 14.44 19.63
N ALA A 212 -6.95 15.51 19.26
CA ALA A 212 -6.09 15.55 18.08
C ALA A 212 -4.90 14.59 18.21
N SER A 213 -4.33 14.42 19.41
CA SER A 213 -3.21 13.50 19.64
C SER A 213 -3.55 12.09 19.17
N TRP A 214 -4.74 11.58 19.48
CA TRP A 214 -5.17 10.26 19.03
C TRP A 214 -5.18 10.12 17.49
N TRP A 215 -5.74 11.11 16.78
CA TRP A 215 -5.78 11.09 15.31
C TRP A 215 -4.41 11.20 14.67
N ILE A 216 -3.52 12.00 15.27
CA ILE A 216 -2.14 12.17 14.79
C ILE A 216 -1.38 10.85 14.98
N HIS A 217 -1.44 10.23 16.18
CA HIS A 217 -0.82 8.95 16.45
C HIS A 217 -1.32 7.87 15.48
N GLN A 218 -2.63 7.77 15.29
CA GLN A 218 -3.24 6.79 14.39
C GLN A 218 -2.79 6.98 12.93
N ALA A 219 -2.72 8.23 12.46
CA ALA A 219 -2.27 8.53 11.10
C ALA A 219 -0.80 8.14 10.89
N ILE A 220 0.08 8.50 11.84
CA ILE A 220 1.51 8.14 11.77
C ILE A 220 1.71 6.63 11.84
N LEU A 221 1.04 5.93 12.75
CA LEU A 221 1.15 4.47 12.86
C LEU A 221 0.67 3.77 11.59
N ARG A 222 -0.42 4.25 11.00
CA ARG A 222 -0.93 3.70 9.74
C ARG A 222 0.04 3.92 8.57
N ALA A 223 0.69 5.08 8.52
CA ALA A 223 1.73 5.37 7.53
C ALA A 223 2.95 4.45 7.71
N LEU A 224 3.44 4.31 8.94
CA LEU A 224 4.54 3.39 9.27
C LEU A 224 4.21 1.96 8.84
N GLN A 225 3.00 1.47 9.13
CA GLN A 225 2.59 0.12 8.73
C GLN A 225 2.51 -0.08 7.20
N GLY A 226 2.21 0.99 6.45
CA GLY A 226 1.98 0.91 5.01
C GLY A 226 3.18 1.24 4.12
N GLN A 227 4.14 2.01 4.62
CA GLN A 227 5.18 2.65 3.81
C GLN A 227 6.61 2.25 4.17
N THR A 228 6.86 1.68 5.37
CA THR A 228 8.22 1.34 5.80
C THR A 228 8.83 0.14 5.08
N ARG A 229 7.99 -0.76 4.55
CA ARG A 229 8.46 -2.00 3.93
C ARG A 229 8.53 -1.88 2.42
N THR A 230 9.60 -2.38 1.82
CA THR A 230 9.77 -2.47 0.36
C THR A 230 8.62 -3.25 -0.29
N ILE A 231 8.21 -4.36 0.31
CA ILE A 231 7.05 -5.14 -0.11
C ILE A 231 5.89 -4.83 0.83
N LYS A 232 4.82 -4.23 0.30
CA LYS A 232 3.63 -3.86 1.08
C LYS A 232 2.95 -5.09 1.68
N VAL A 233 2.81 -5.09 3.00
CA VAL A 233 2.06 -6.11 3.74
C VAL A 233 0.71 -5.53 4.20
N PRO A 234 -0.42 -6.25 4.04
CA PRO A 234 -1.71 -5.79 4.54
C PRO A 234 -1.70 -5.56 6.05
N VAL A 235 -2.37 -4.48 6.51
CA VAL A 235 -2.34 -4.04 7.92
C VAL A 235 -2.84 -5.13 8.88
N TYR A 236 -3.90 -5.86 8.52
CA TYR A 236 -4.42 -6.95 9.36
C TYR A 236 -3.39 -8.07 9.64
N LEU A 237 -2.49 -8.34 8.66
CA LEU A 237 -1.40 -9.31 8.87
C LEU A 237 -0.34 -8.77 9.84
N LEU A 238 -0.05 -7.46 9.79
CA LEU A 238 0.87 -6.81 10.71
C LEU A 238 0.33 -6.79 12.14
N GLU A 239 -0.97 -6.57 12.32
CA GLU A 239 -1.63 -6.65 13.63
C GLU A 239 -1.58 -8.07 14.19
N GLN A 240 -1.86 -9.08 13.37
CA GLN A 240 -1.69 -10.49 13.75
C GLN A 240 -0.23 -10.81 14.06
N ALA A 241 0.71 -10.30 13.26
CA ALA A 241 2.15 -10.48 13.48
C ALA A 241 2.59 -9.89 14.83
N ASN A 242 2.15 -8.67 15.15
CA ASN A 242 2.44 -8.06 16.45
C ASN A 242 1.93 -8.91 17.63
N ARG A 243 0.72 -9.48 17.52
CA ARG A 243 0.19 -10.41 18.52
C ARG A 243 1.05 -11.67 18.62
N VAL A 244 1.44 -12.25 17.50
CA VAL A 244 2.31 -13.45 17.45
C VAL A 244 3.68 -13.14 18.06
N TYR A 245 4.30 -12.01 17.74
CA TYR A 245 5.60 -11.62 18.28
C TYR A 245 5.55 -11.33 19.79
N LYS A 246 4.51 -10.63 20.29
CA LYS A 246 4.32 -10.43 21.73
C LYS A 246 4.22 -11.78 22.47
N VAL A 247 3.44 -12.72 21.94
CA VAL A 247 3.29 -14.06 22.54
C VAL A 247 4.60 -14.85 22.45
N ASN A 248 5.32 -14.76 21.31
CA ASN A 248 6.61 -15.41 21.12
C ASN A 248 7.64 -14.93 22.17
N ALA A 249 7.76 -13.60 22.37
CA ALA A 249 8.67 -13.02 23.35
C ALA A 249 8.31 -13.46 24.79
N LEU A 250 7.01 -13.46 25.15
CA LEU A 250 6.56 -13.92 26.46
C LEU A 250 6.84 -15.40 26.70
N LEU A 251 6.66 -16.25 25.67
CA LEU A 251 6.96 -17.70 25.78
C LEU A 251 8.45 -17.95 25.84
N ALA A 252 9.26 -17.22 25.05
CA ALA A 252 10.72 -17.35 25.07
C ALA A 252 11.28 -17.04 26.46
N LYS A 253 10.79 -15.97 27.13
CA LYS A 253 11.16 -15.65 28.53
C LYS A 253 10.75 -16.75 29.53
N LYS A 254 9.57 -17.41 29.32
CA LYS A 254 9.08 -18.45 30.23
C LYS A 254 9.78 -19.78 30.04
N LEU A 255 10.10 -20.15 28.80
CA LEU A 255 10.65 -21.45 28.43
C LEU A 255 12.18 -21.46 28.37
N SER A 256 12.83 -20.29 28.41
CA SER A 256 14.28 -20.11 28.19
C SER A 256 14.79 -20.74 26.88
N ARG A 257 13.89 -20.94 25.90
CA ARG A 257 14.18 -21.46 24.56
C ARG A 257 13.25 -20.82 23.52
N LYS A 258 13.59 -20.94 22.24
CA LYS A 258 12.69 -20.51 21.13
C LYS A 258 11.39 -21.33 21.15
N PRO A 259 10.21 -20.70 21.24
CA PRO A 259 8.93 -21.41 21.22
C PRO A 259 8.64 -22.02 19.85
N THR A 260 7.95 -23.14 19.85
CA THR A 260 7.48 -23.78 18.61
C THR A 260 6.23 -23.07 18.06
N PRO A 261 5.98 -23.10 16.75
CA PRO A 261 4.77 -22.49 16.17
C PRO A 261 3.47 -23.04 16.78
N LYS A 262 3.46 -24.30 17.24
CA LYS A 262 2.30 -24.91 17.93
C LYS A 262 2.05 -24.28 19.29
N GLU A 263 3.08 -23.99 20.08
CA GLU A 263 2.99 -23.34 21.38
C GLU A 263 2.51 -21.89 21.26
N ILE A 264 3.02 -21.17 20.25
CA ILE A 264 2.57 -19.81 19.93
C ILE A 264 1.09 -19.82 19.55
N ALA A 265 0.68 -20.72 18.65
CA ALA A 265 -0.71 -20.86 18.20
C ALA A 265 -1.67 -21.09 19.35
N ARG A 266 -1.32 -22.04 20.27
CA ARG A 266 -2.15 -22.34 21.46
C ARG A 266 -2.36 -21.11 22.33
N LYS A 267 -1.34 -20.25 22.50
CA LYS A 267 -1.43 -19.09 23.38
C LYS A 267 -2.02 -17.84 22.71
N SER A 268 -1.79 -17.67 21.39
CA SER A 268 -2.30 -16.52 20.63
C SER A 268 -3.74 -16.70 20.15
N GLY A 269 -4.27 -17.94 20.14
CA GLY A 269 -5.58 -18.26 19.57
C GLY A 269 -5.62 -18.23 18.03
N ILE A 270 -4.45 -18.21 17.37
CA ILE A 270 -4.31 -18.14 15.90
C ILE A 270 -3.93 -19.55 15.40
N SER A 271 -4.44 -19.96 14.22
CA SER A 271 -4.11 -21.27 13.66
C SER A 271 -2.61 -21.43 13.38
N VAL A 272 -2.09 -22.65 13.52
CA VAL A 272 -0.66 -22.95 13.32
C VAL A 272 -0.15 -22.58 11.93
N GLU A 273 -1.01 -22.73 10.92
CA GLU A 273 -0.68 -22.39 9.53
C GLU A 273 -0.49 -20.89 9.34
N VAL A 274 -1.38 -20.07 9.95
CA VAL A 274 -1.27 -18.61 9.92
C VAL A 274 -0.03 -18.14 10.68
N VAL A 275 0.28 -18.73 11.85
CA VAL A 275 1.52 -18.43 12.58
C VAL A 275 2.75 -18.72 11.73
N LYS A 276 2.81 -19.89 11.07
CA LYS A 276 3.92 -20.23 10.16
C LYS A 276 4.02 -19.25 8.99
N ARG A 277 2.88 -18.83 8.40
CA ARG A 277 2.84 -17.86 7.31
C ARG A 277 3.36 -16.50 7.78
N ILE A 278 2.91 -16.02 8.93
CA ILE A 278 3.36 -14.76 9.51
C ILE A 278 4.88 -14.78 9.73
N LEU A 279 5.42 -15.81 10.35
CA LEU A 279 6.86 -15.93 10.61
C LEU A 279 7.71 -15.94 9.33
N ARG A 280 7.15 -16.39 8.19
CA ARG A 280 7.84 -16.38 6.88
C ARG A 280 7.66 -15.06 6.13
N SER A 281 6.48 -14.44 6.19
CA SER A 281 6.13 -13.26 5.38
C SER A 281 6.55 -11.93 6.02
N THR A 282 6.95 -11.94 7.28
CA THR A 282 7.36 -10.73 8.01
C THR A 282 8.88 -10.52 8.08
N THR A 283 9.67 -11.34 7.38
CA THR A 283 11.11 -11.09 7.22
C THR A 283 11.34 -9.86 6.37
N ASP A 284 12.24 -9.00 6.81
CA ASP A 284 12.63 -7.80 6.06
C ASP A 284 13.53 -8.17 4.88
N ALA A 285 13.46 -7.38 3.79
CA ALA A 285 14.35 -7.55 2.64
C ALA A 285 15.77 -7.08 3.02
N ILE A 286 16.76 -7.83 2.57
CA ILE A 286 18.18 -7.49 2.73
C ILE A 286 18.67 -6.89 1.42
N SER A 287 19.51 -5.85 1.49
CA SER A 287 20.10 -5.25 0.29
C SER A 287 21.10 -6.22 -0.36
N LEU A 288 21.01 -6.37 -1.68
CA LEU A 288 21.97 -7.16 -2.46
C LEU A 288 23.37 -6.55 -2.48
N ASP A 289 23.49 -5.25 -2.25
CA ASP A 289 24.77 -4.53 -2.19
C ASP A 289 25.50 -4.70 -0.83
N THR A 290 24.89 -5.47 0.09
CA THR A 290 25.54 -5.72 1.38
C THR A 290 26.79 -6.57 1.18
N PRO A 291 27.98 -6.14 1.68
CA PRO A 291 29.21 -6.93 1.60
C PRO A 291 29.06 -8.21 2.42
N ILE A 292 29.61 -9.33 1.92
CA ILE A 292 29.55 -10.64 2.58
C ILE A 292 30.45 -10.66 3.80
N LEU A 293 31.64 -10.05 3.71
CA LEU A 293 32.61 -9.93 4.78
C LEU A 293 33.06 -8.49 4.92
N ASP A 294 33.26 -8.03 6.14
CA ASP A 294 33.75 -6.69 6.42
C ASP A 294 35.16 -6.50 5.79
N GLY A 295 35.23 -5.53 4.85
CA GLY A 295 36.49 -5.21 4.14
C GLY A 295 36.65 -5.87 2.77
N GLU A 296 35.78 -6.76 2.34
CA GLU A 296 35.73 -7.30 0.98
C GLU A 296 34.83 -6.48 0.06
N LYS A 297 35.20 -6.43 -1.23
CA LYS A 297 34.40 -5.79 -2.28
C LYS A 297 33.26 -6.68 -2.79
N THR A 298 33.23 -7.95 -2.37
CA THR A 298 32.27 -8.95 -2.81
C THR A 298 30.91 -8.72 -2.15
N THR A 299 29.87 -8.55 -2.95
CA THR A 299 28.50 -8.29 -2.49
C THR A 299 27.65 -9.57 -2.50
N LEU A 300 26.50 -9.55 -1.81
CA LEU A 300 25.51 -10.64 -1.90
C LEU A 300 25.06 -10.89 -3.34
N LEU A 301 25.02 -9.83 -4.18
CA LEU A 301 24.66 -9.93 -5.59
C LEU A 301 25.61 -10.85 -6.36
N ASP A 302 26.92 -10.76 -6.08
CA ASP A 302 27.95 -11.57 -6.76
C ASP A 302 27.84 -13.07 -6.45
N SER A 303 27.15 -13.42 -5.34
CA SER A 303 26.94 -14.81 -4.91
C SER A 303 25.69 -15.46 -5.50
N ILE A 304 24.81 -14.69 -6.14
CA ILE A 304 23.55 -15.19 -6.70
C ILE A 304 23.78 -15.63 -8.12
N ALA A 305 23.56 -16.95 -8.39
CA ALA A 305 23.66 -17.49 -9.75
C ALA A 305 22.48 -17.04 -10.61
N ASP A 306 22.79 -16.68 -11.87
CA ASP A 306 21.77 -16.45 -12.90
C ASP A 306 21.26 -17.79 -13.44
N ASN A 307 20.02 -18.14 -13.13
CA ASN A 307 19.38 -19.37 -13.58
C ASN A 307 18.80 -19.27 -15.00
N ASP A 308 18.66 -18.05 -15.53
CA ASP A 308 18.05 -17.83 -16.85
C ASP A 308 19.10 -17.86 -17.97
N THR A 309 20.39 -17.68 -17.65
CA THR A 309 21.47 -17.80 -18.61
C THR A 309 21.68 -19.23 -19.01
N VAL A 310 21.54 -19.51 -20.30
CA VAL A 310 21.71 -20.84 -20.86
C VAL A 310 23.19 -21.23 -20.80
N ILE A 311 23.47 -22.30 -20.09
CA ILE A 311 24.85 -22.84 -19.97
C ILE A 311 25.34 -23.27 -21.36
N PRO A 312 26.60 -22.93 -21.78
CA PRO A 312 27.13 -23.31 -23.08
C PRO A 312 27.00 -24.80 -23.42
N GLU A 313 27.19 -25.67 -22.43
CA GLU A 313 27.01 -27.13 -22.57
C GLU A 313 25.59 -27.52 -23.01
N SER A 314 24.56 -26.84 -22.43
CA SER A 314 23.17 -27.09 -22.79
C SER A 314 22.83 -26.61 -24.21
N LEU A 315 23.51 -25.57 -24.71
CA LEU A 315 23.38 -25.13 -26.11
C LEU A 315 23.97 -26.14 -27.07
N VAL A 316 25.15 -26.68 -26.76
CA VAL A 316 25.79 -27.73 -27.57
C VAL A 316 24.93 -29.01 -27.55
N ALA A 317 24.46 -29.42 -26.37
CA ALA A 317 23.59 -30.59 -26.25
C ALA A 317 22.29 -30.44 -27.04
N LYS A 318 21.67 -29.21 -27.03
CA LYS A 318 20.47 -28.93 -27.80
C LYS A 318 20.73 -28.92 -29.31
N SER A 319 21.89 -28.41 -29.75
CA SER A 319 22.30 -28.46 -31.15
C SER A 319 22.51 -29.92 -31.61
N ASP A 320 23.22 -30.70 -30.81
CA ASP A 320 23.48 -32.12 -31.13
C ASP A 320 22.18 -32.95 -31.17
N LEU A 321 21.27 -32.72 -30.21
CA LEU A 321 19.92 -33.29 -30.21
C LEU A 321 19.16 -32.95 -31.50
N THR A 322 19.22 -31.68 -31.91
CA THR A 322 18.53 -31.21 -33.12
C THR A 322 19.07 -31.91 -34.36
N ASP A 323 20.38 -32.06 -34.48
CA ASP A 323 21.01 -32.70 -35.61
C ASP A 323 20.71 -34.23 -35.63
N LYS A 324 20.68 -34.88 -34.48
CA LYS A 324 20.28 -36.29 -34.35
C LYS A 324 18.79 -36.47 -34.70
N LEU A 325 17.92 -35.57 -34.26
CA LEU A 325 16.50 -35.61 -34.62
C LEU A 325 16.31 -35.44 -36.14
N ARG A 326 17.05 -34.50 -36.78
CA ARG A 326 16.99 -34.35 -38.24
C ARG A 326 17.43 -35.64 -38.96
N LYS A 327 18.51 -36.26 -38.50
CA LYS A 327 18.96 -37.55 -39.06
C LYS A 327 17.94 -38.66 -38.85
N ALA A 328 17.25 -38.69 -37.70
CA ALA A 328 16.18 -39.65 -37.45
C ALA A 328 14.99 -39.45 -38.42
N LEU A 329 14.61 -38.21 -38.68
CA LEU A 329 13.51 -37.90 -39.59
C LEU A 329 13.79 -38.31 -41.04
N THR A 330 15.06 -38.30 -41.51
CA THR A 330 15.42 -38.75 -42.90
C THR A 330 15.18 -40.21 -43.12
N LEU A 331 15.00 -41.03 -42.08
CA LEU A 331 14.64 -42.48 -42.20
C LEU A 331 13.16 -42.70 -42.55
N LEU A 332 12.35 -41.67 -42.48
CA LEU A 332 10.92 -41.71 -42.75
C LEU A 332 10.61 -41.38 -44.21
N ASN A 333 9.42 -41.81 -44.66
CA ASN A 333 8.95 -41.34 -45.95
C ASN A 333 8.73 -39.84 -45.98
N PRO A 334 8.94 -39.10 -47.07
CA PRO A 334 8.82 -37.63 -47.14
C PRO A 334 7.48 -37.12 -46.57
N ARG A 335 6.38 -37.84 -46.79
CA ARG A 335 5.07 -37.48 -46.23
C ARG A 335 4.98 -37.68 -44.70
N GLU A 336 5.57 -38.72 -44.18
CA GLU A 336 5.61 -39.00 -42.73
C GLU A 336 6.47 -37.95 -42.02
N GLU A 337 7.61 -37.63 -42.60
CA GLU A 337 8.52 -36.58 -42.12
C GLU A 337 7.84 -35.23 -42.04
N GLU A 338 7.18 -34.80 -43.11
CA GLU A 338 6.51 -33.47 -43.13
C GLU A 338 5.37 -33.41 -42.16
N ILE A 339 4.57 -34.44 -41.96
CA ILE A 339 3.51 -34.52 -40.98
C ILE A 339 4.06 -34.40 -39.56
N LEU A 340 5.16 -35.09 -39.20
CA LEU A 340 5.79 -34.95 -37.89
C LEU A 340 6.40 -33.60 -37.68
N ARG A 341 7.08 -32.98 -38.70
CA ARG A 341 7.60 -31.62 -38.60
C ARG A 341 6.51 -30.61 -38.32
N LEU A 342 5.39 -30.69 -39.01
CA LEU A 342 4.24 -29.82 -38.76
C LEU A 342 3.60 -30.06 -37.40
N ARG A 343 3.48 -31.31 -37.00
CA ARG A 343 2.81 -31.68 -35.72
C ARG A 343 3.56 -31.22 -34.51
N PHE A 344 4.89 -31.41 -34.51
CA PHE A 344 5.76 -31.10 -33.38
C PHE A 344 6.47 -29.76 -33.51
N GLY A 345 6.27 -29.02 -34.59
CA GLY A 345 6.92 -27.72 -34.82
C GLY A 345 8.43 -27.82 -35.06
N ILE A 346 8.93 -28.96 -35.56
CA ILE A 346 10.36 -29.16 -35.83
C ILE A 346 10.76 -28.32 -37.04
N ASP A 347 11.73 -27.42 -36.84
CA ASP A 347 12.17 -26.40 -37.84
C ASP A 347 11.06 -25.42 -38.27
N GLN A 348 9.99 -25.25 -37.46
CA GLN A 348 8.88 -24.33 -37.73
C GLN A 348 8.55 -23.45 -36.53
N HIS A 349 7.94 -22.31 -36.76
CA HIS A 349 7.58 -21.37 -35.71
C HIS A 349 6.33 -21.78 -34.86
N SER A 350 5.54 -22.74 -35.35
CA SER A 350 4.29 -23.13 -34.70
C SER A 350 3.98 -24.63 -34.91
N THR A 351 3.23 -25.19 -33.98
CA THR A 351 2.70 -26.56 -34.06
C THR A 351 1.31 -26.54 -34.69
N TYR A 352 0.98 -27.54 -35.53
CA TYR A 352 -0.31 -27.67 -36.16
C TYR A 352 -1.14 -28.78 -35.53
N THR A 353 -2.46 -28.59 -35.51
CA THR A 353 -3.40 -29.62 -35.08
C THR A 353 -3.59 -30.68 -36.18
N LEU A 354 -4.04 -31.90 -35.81
CA LEU A 354 -4.28 -32.98 -36.76
C LEU A 354 -5.32 -32.60 -37.83
N ASP A 355 -6.27 -31.74 -37.52
CA ASP A 355 -7.28 -31.26 -38.45
C ASP A 355 -6.69 -30.28 -39.49
N GLU A 356 -5.82 -29.38 -39.05
CA GLU A 356 -5.11 -28.43 -39.94
C GLU A 356 -4.16 -29.14 -40.88
N ILE A 357 -3.42 -30.13 -40.33
CA ILE A 357 -2.56 -30.99 -41.19
C ILE A 357 -3.43 -31.77 -42.16
N GLY A 358 -4.57 -32.31 -41.72
CA GLY A 358 -5.51 -33.01 -42.57
C GLY A 358 -5.99 -32.15 -43.76
N ARG A 359 -6.31 -30.87 -43.50
CA ARG A 359 -6.69 -29.93 -44.60
C ARG A 359 -5.54 -29.67 -45.58
N LYS A 360 -4.32 -29.52 -45.04
CA LYS A 360 -3.13 -29.27 -45.89
C LYS A 360 -2.82 -30.44 -46.83
N PHE A 361 -3.01 -31.68 -46.39
CA PHE A 361 -2.73 -32.90 -47.15
C PHE A 361 -3.97 -33.51 -47.83
N ASN A 362 -5.14 -32.89 -47.73
CA ASN A 362 -6.43 -33.42 -48.22
C ASN A 362 -6.74 -34.83 -47.68
N LEU A 363 -6.47 -35.06 -46.37
CA LEU A 363 -6.70 -36.31 -45.67
C LEU A 363 -7.58 -36.11 -44.45
N THR A 364 -8.25 -37.18 -44.00
CA THR A 364 -9.05 -37.12 -42.78
C THR A 364 -8.16 -37.05 -41.55
N ARG A 365 -8.63 -36.43 -40.49
CA ARG A 365 -7.93 -36.37 -39.17
C ARG A 365 -7.44 -37.74 -38.71
N GLU A 366 -8.30 -38.75 -38.81
CA GLU A 366 -7.95 -40.11 -38.40
C GLU A 366 -6.84 -40.70 -39.24
N ARG A 367 -6.80 -40.42 -40.55
CA ARG A 367 -5.72 -40.86 -41.41
C ARG A 367 -4.38 -40.23 -41.03
N ILE A 368 -4.39 -38.94 -40.72
CA ILE A 368 -3.15 -38.25 -40.20
C ILE A 368 -2.70 -38.88 -38.90
N ARG A 369 -3.62 -39.20 -37.95
CA ARG A 369 -3.29 -39.88 -36.70
C ARG A 369 -2.68 -41.28 -36.92
N GLN A 370 -3.18 -42.02 -37.92
CA GLN A 370 -2.61 -43.33 -38.30
C GLN A 370 -1.18 -43.20 -38.85
N ILE A 371 -0.96 -42.21 -39.70
CA ILE A 371 0.37 -41.91 -40.25
C ILE A 371 1.34 -41.48 -39.17
N GLU A 372 0.92 -40.57 -38.26
CA GLU A 372 1.71 -40.15 -37.09
C GLU A 372 2.13 -41.36 -36.26
N LYS A 373 1.16 -42.23 -35.90
CA LYS A 373 1.43 -43.43 -35.09
C LYS A 373 2.38 -44.42 -35.78
N ALA A 374 2.20 -44.62 -37.09
CA ALA A 374 3.09 -45.45 -37.87
C ALA A 374 4.52 -44.91 -37.99
N ALA A 375 4.64 -43.58 -38.19
CA ALA A 375 5.92 -42.89 -38.24
C ALA A 375 6.68 -42.94 -36.92
N LEU A 376 5.99 -42.68 -35.81
CA LEU A 376 6.55 -42.82 -34.45
C LEU A 376 6.94 -44.25 -34.14
N GLY A 377 6.16 -45.25 -34.57
CA GLY A 377 6.52 -46.66 -34.44
C GLY A 377 7.78 -47.05 -35.21
N LYS A 378 8.01 -46.51 -36.42
CA LYS A 378 9.24 -46.72 -37.17
C LYS A 378 10.45 -46.11 -36.47
N LEU A 379 10.31 -44.90 -35.92
CA LEU A 379 11.40 -44.27 -35.15
C LEU A 379 11.70 -45.02 -33.83
N ALA A 380 10.69 -45.56 -33.16
CA ALA A 380 10.86 -46.31 -31.93
C ALA A 380 11.58 -47.65 -32.12
N ASN A 381 11.51 -48.21 -33.32
CA ASN A 381 12.18 -49.49 -33.69
C ASN A 381 13.54 -49.27 -34.39
N SER A 382 14.02 -48.03 -34.49
CA SER A 382 15.32 -47.74 -35.09
C SER A 382 16.43 -47.70 -34.04
N ASP A 383 17.68 -48.02 -34.49
CA ASP A 383 18.88 -47.95 -33.61
C ASP A 383 19.16 -46.57 -33.05
N ILE A 384 18.48 -45.55 -33.58
CA ILE A 384 18.61 -44.16 -33.14
C ILE A 384 17.90 -43.94 -31.79
N LYS A 385 16.95 -44.80 -31.38
CA LYS A 385 16.24 -44.72 -30.12
C LYS A 385 17.19 -44.60 -28.92
N ASP A 386 18.19 -45.51 -28.84
CA ASP A 386 19.12 -45.53 -27.71
C ASP A 386 20.00 -44.28 -27.65
N HIS A 387 20.31 -43.70 -28.81
CA HIS A 387 21.01 -42.44 -28.91
C HIS A 387 20.15 -41.22 -28.48
N LEU A 388 18.86 -41.24 -28.71
CA LEU A 388 17.96 -40.17 -28.26
C LEU A 388 17.61 -40.31 -26.79
N GLU A 389 17.52 -41.50 -26.24
CA GLU A 389 17.29 -41.73 -24.80
C GLU A 389 18.42 -41.19 -23.93
N SER A 390 19.65 -41.08 -24.46
CA SER A 390 20.78 -40.50 -23.72
C SER A 390 20.60 -39.00 -23.40
N PHE A 391 19.75 -38.31 -24.14
CA PHE A 391 19.44 -36.87 -23.89
C PHE A 391 18.28 -36.66 -22.90
N LEU A 392 17.58 -37.71 -22.50
CA LEU A 392 16.48 -37.64 -21.51
C LEU A 392 16.98 -37.84 -20.08
N ARG A 393 18.22 -38.17 -19.90
CA ARG A 393 18.89 -38.31 -18.61
C ARG A 393 19.66 -37.04 -18.27
#